data_63d9581e839accbe4dbc99c7af9436bc
#
_entry.id   63d9581e839accbe4dbc99c7af9436bc
#
_cell.length_a   1.000
_cell.length_b   1.000
_cell.length_c   1.000
_cell.angle_alpha   90.00
_cell.angle_beta   90.00
_cell.angle_gamma   90.00
#
_symmetry.space_group_name_H-M   'P 1'
#
loop_
_entity.id
_entity.type
_entity.pdbx_description
1 polymer ?
#
loop_
_entity_poly.entity_id
_entity_poly.type
_entity_poly.pdbx_seq_one_letter_code
_entity_poly.pdbx_strand_id
1 'polypeptide(L)'
;MDREEIYEMVIREMTETAVRERNEHSPEDQELQEKVARLSKEMQEKIKDLPEDVKKAITDYVEATLLAADHDCLYLYEQGAKDCVTLLKKLGVL
;
A
#
# COMPACT_ATOMS: atom_id res chain seq x y z
N MET A 1 10.39 9.77 20.60
CA MET A 1 9.15 9.43 19.84
C MET A 1 7.93 9.69 20.69
N ASP A 2 6.94 10.36 20.15
CA ASP A 2 5.66 10.53 20.82
C ASP A 2 4.73 9.33 20.55
N ARG A 3 3.52 9.36 21.16
CA ARG A 3 2.54 8.29 21.01
C ARG A 3 2.07 8.11 19.58
N GLU A 4 1.87 9.22 18.87
CA GLU A 4 1.40 9.17 17.48
C GLU A 4 2.42 8.50 16.58
N GLU A 5 3.70 8.81 16.75
CA GLU A 5 4.78 8.19 15.99
C GLU A 5 4.86 6.69 16.26
N ILE A 6 4.67 6.29 17.51
CA ILE A 6 4.68 4.86 17.89
C ILE A 6 3.50 4.14 17.24
N TYR A 7 2.29 4.72 17.28
CA TYR A 7 1.11 4.13 16.65
C TYR A 7 1.30 3.98 15.15
N GLU A 8 1.79 5.03 14.49
CA GLU A 8 2.04 4.98 13.05
C GLU A 8 3.03 3.88 12.69
N MET A 9 4.09 3.73 13.48
CA MET A 9 5.10 2.70 13.26
C MET A 9 4.51 1.30 13.44
N VAL A 10 3.71 1.07 14.47
CA VAL A 10 3.07 -0.22 14.72
C VAL A 10 2.08 -0.56 13.60
N ILE A 11 1.25 0.38 13.20
CA ILE A 11 0.26 0.16 12.13
C ILE A 11 0.96 -0.12 10.81
N ARG A 12 2.03 0.59 10.49
CA ARG A 12 2.82 0.35 9.29
C ARG A 12 3.42 -1.05 9.30
N GLU A 13 4.01 -1.46 10.40
CA GLU A 13 4.61 -2.80 10.55
C GLU A 13 3.56 -3.90 10.40
N MET A 14 2.40 -3.74 11.02
CA MET A 14 1.31 -4.70 10.91
C MET A 14 0.76 -4.78 9.49
N THR A 15 0.62 -3.64 8.82
CA THR A 15 0.14 -3.58 7.43
C THR A 15 1.13 -4.27 6.49
N GLU A 16 2.41 -3.98 6.62
CA GLU A 16 3.45 -4.59 5.79
C GLU A 16 3.55 -6.10 6.00
N THR A 17 3.43 -6.55 7.24
CA THR A 17 3.43 -7.97 7.57
C THR A 17 2.22 -8.68 6.96
N ALA A 18 1.02 -8.09 7.06
CA ALA A 18 -0.18 -8.66 6.49
C ALA A 18 -0.08 -8.80 4.96
N VAL A 19 0.43 -7.78 4.29
CA VAL A 19 0.63 -7.80 2.83
C VAL A 19 1.64 -8.88 2.44
N ARG A 20 2.73 -8.99 3.17
CA ARG A 20 3.76 -10.01 2.92
C ARG A 20 3.22 -11.42 3.11
N GLU A 21 2.47 -11.66 4.19
CA GLU A 21 1.85 -12.97 4.45
C GLU A 21 0.86 -13.34 3.36
N ARG A 22 0.03 -12.40 2.92
CA ARG A 22 -0.88 -12.64 1.80
C ARG A 22 -0.13 -13.03 0.54
N ASN A 23 0.94 -12.32 0.21
CA ASN A 23 1.75 -12.61 -0.97
C ASN A 23 2.37 -14.01 -0.90
N GLU A 24 2.86 -14.42 0.28
CA GLU A 24 3.46 -15.74 0.48
C GLU A 24 2.46 -16.89 0.31
N HIS A 25 1.18 -16.66 0.61
CA HIS A 25 0.15 -17.71 0.65
C HIS A 25 -0.93 -17.59 -0.43
N SER A 26 -0.86 -16.58 -1.28
CA SER A 26 -1.85 -16.35 -2.33
C SER A 26 -1.22 -16.43 -3.71
N PRO A 27 -1.46 -17.52 -4.46
CA PRO A 27 -0.98 -17.61 -5.86
C PRO A 27 -1.54 -16.49 -6.73
N GLU A 28 -2.78 -16.06 -6.49
CA GLU A 28 -3.40 -14.95 -7.21
C GLU A 28 -2.65 -13.63 -6.97
N ASP A 29 -2.27 -13.37 -5.73
CA ASP A 29 -1.50 -12.16 -5.40
C ASP A 29 -0.10 -12.21 -6.00
N GLN A 30 0.55 -13.37 -5.96
CA GLN A 30 1.87 -13.56 -6.56
C GLN A 30 1.83 -13.29 -8.07
N GLU A 31 0.82 -13.80 -8.75
CA GLU A 31 0.62 -13.57 -10.18
C GLU A 31 0.41 -12.09 -10.49
N LEU A 32 -0.38 -11.39 -9.67
CA LEU A 32 -0.61 -9.96 -9.84
C LEU A 32 0.68 -9.16 -9.63
N GLN A 33 1.47 -9.49 -8.61
CA GLN A 33 2.74 -8.81 -8.35
C GLN A 33 3.75 -9.04 -9.48
N GLU A 34 3.80 -10.23 -10.04
CA GLU A 34 4.62 -10.52 -11.21
C GLU A 34 4.19 -9.71 -12.43
N LYS A 35 2.89 -9.57 -12.63
CA LYS A 35 2.33 -8.72 -13.70
C LYS A 35 2.71 -7.26 -13.51
N VAL A 36 2.60 -6.74 -12.29
CA VAL A 36 2.99 -5.36 -11.97
C VAL A 36 4.47 -5.14 -12.30
N ALA A 37 5.34 -6.05 -11.88
CA ALA A 37 6.78 -5.96 -12.15
C ALA A 37 7.09 -5.98 -13.65
N ARG A 38 6.44 -6.85 -14.41
CA ARG A 38 6.60 -6.95 -15.86
C ARG A 38 6.14 -5.67 -16.56
N LEU A 39 4.96 -5.18 -16.21
CA LEU A 39 4.42 -3.96 -16.81
C LEU A 39 5.25 -2.72 -16.47
N SER A 40 5.80 -2.64 -15.26
CA SER A 40 6.70 -1.58 -14.86
C SER A 40 7.95 -1.55 -15.75
N LYS A 41 8.53 -2.72 -16.00
CA LYS A 41 9.70 -2.85 -16.85
C LYS A 41 9.39 -2.46 -18.30
N GLU A 42 8.28 -2.92 -18.83
CA GLU A 42 7.84 -2.55 -20.18
C GLU A 42 7.61 -1.05 -20.31
N MET A 43 6.99 -0.44 -19.32
CA MET A 43 6.78 1.01 -19.29
C MET A 43 8.10 1.76 -19.31
N GLN A 44 9.05 1.37 -18.47
CA GLN A 44 10.36 2.02 -18.41
C GLN A 44 11.10 1.94 -19.73
N GLU A 45 11.03 0.81 -20.42
CA GLU A 45 11.65 0.65 -21.73
C GLU A 45 10.99 1.54 -22.80
N LYS A 46 9.67 1.65 -22.77
CA LYS A 46 8.93 2.45 -23.76
C LYS A 46 9.10 3.95 -23.58
N ILE A 47 9.31 4.42 -22.36
CA ILE A 47 9.47 5.85 -22.09
C ILE A 47 10.91 6.34 -22.11
N LYS A 48 11.91 5.45 -22.19
CA LYS A 48 13.33 5.83 -22.05
C LYS A 48 13.81 6.84 -23.09
N ASP A 49 13.22 6.84 -24.28
CA ASP A 49 13.59 7.74 -25.37
C ASP A 49 12.71 8.98 -25.47
N LEU A 50 11.78 9.16 -24.55
CA LEU A 50 10.93 10.35 -24.48
C LEU A 50 11.70 11.54 -23.91
N PRO A 51 11.27 12.78 -24.19
CA PRO A 51 11.85 13.96 -23.56
C PRO A 51 11.81 13.87 -22.03
N GLU A 52 12.81 14.47 -21.38
CA GLU A 52 12.95 14.40 -19.92
C GLU A 52 11.74 14.96 -19.16
N ASP A 53 11.12 16.02 -19.67
CA ASP A 53 9.94 16.61 -19.06
C ASP A 53 8.73 15.67 -19.10
N VAL A 54 8.59 14.90 -20.19
CA VAL A 54 7.53 13.89 -20.32
C VAL A 54 7.79 12.71 -19.38
N LYS A 55 9.02 12.20 -19.33
CA LYS A 55 9.41 11.14 -18.40
C LYS A 55 9.14 11.55 -16.96
N LYS A 56 9.52 12.77 -16.60
CA LYS A 56 9.32 13.30 -15.25
C LYS A 56 7.83 13.36 -14.91
N ALA A 57 6.99 13.83 -15.82
CA ALA A 57 5.55 13.90 -15.59
C ALA A 57 4.95 12.52 -15.35
N ILE A 58 5.33 11.52 -16.11
CA ILE A 58 4.87 10.14 -15.95
C ILE A 58 5.35 9.56 -14.60
N THR A 59 6.62 9.73 -14.30
CA THR A 59 7.21 9.23 -13.05
C THR A 59 6.58 9.89 -11.82
N ASP A 60 6.41 11.21 -11.86
CA ASP A 60 5.78 11.95 -10.75
C ASP A 60 4.34 11.49 -10.51
N TYR A 61 3.59 11.24 -11.57
CA TYR A 61 2.22 10.73 -11.46
C TYR A 61 2.19 9.33 -10.83
N VAL A 62 3.03 8.43 -11.31
CA VAL A 62 3.10 7.06 -10.77
C VAL A 62 3.51 7.07 -9.30
N GLU A 63 4.53 7.84 -8.93
CA GLU A 63 4.97 7.96 -7.54
C GLU A 63 3.88 8.54 -6.64
N ALA A 64 3.20 9.59 -7.09
CA ALA A 64 2.11 10.21 -6.33
C ALA A 64 0.96 9.23 -6.13
N THR A 65 0.61 8.46 -7.14
CA THR A 65 -0.46 7.45 -7.09
C THR A 65 -0.12 6.35 -6.07
N LEU A 66 1.12 5.87 -6.08
CA LEU A 66 1.58 4.86 -5.13
C LEU A 66 1.58 5.39 -3.70
N LEU A 67 2.02 6.63 -3.52
CA LEU A 67 2.03 7.27 -2.21
C LEU A 67 0.62 7.46 -1.66
N ALA A 68 -0.32 7.89 -2.51
CA ALA A 68 -1.73 8.02 -2.13
C ALA A 68 -2.33 6.68 -1.73
N ALA A 69 -2.04 5.62 -2.48
CA ALA A 69 -2.51 4.28 -2.14
C ALA A 69 -1.95 3.78 -0.80
N ASP A 70 -0.67 4.06 -0.51
CA ASP A 70 -0.06 3.72 0.78
C ASP A 70 -0.74 4.44 1.94
N HIS A 71 -1.01 5.74 1.79
CA HIS A 71 -1.74 6.52 2.77
C HIS A 71 -3.13 5.96 3.03
N ASP A 72 -3.86 5.62 1.99
CA ASP A 72 -5.20 5.05 2.10
C ASP A 72 -5.17 3.70 2.82
N CYS A 73 -4.20 2.85 2.51
CA CYS A 73 -4.03 1.56 3.18
C CYS A 73 -3.81 1.71 4.68
N LEU A 74 -2.92 2.61 5.08
CA LEU A 74 -2.62 2.85 6.49
C LEU A 74 -3.84 3.42 7.22
N TYR A 75 -4.52 4.37 6.60
CA TYR A 75 -5.74 4.96 7.16
C TYR A 75 -6.83 3.92 7.37
N LEU A 76 -7.10 3.11 6.34
CA LEU A 76 -8.14 2.09 6.40
C LEU A 76 -7.84 1.00 7.42
N TYR A 77 -6.57 0.62 7.57
CA TYR A 77 -6.18 -0.36 8.56
C TYR A 77 -6.45 0.15 9.97
N GLU A 78 -6.05 1.39 10.27
CA GLU A 78 -6.32 2.01 11.56
C GLU A 78 -7.80 2.19 11.82
N GLN A 79 -8.55 2.66 10.82
CA GLN A 79 -9.99 2.84 10.91
C GLN A 79 -10.72 1.50 11.13
N GLY A 80 -10.28 0.45 10.44
CA GLY A 80 -10.82 -0.89 10.62
C GLY A 80 -10.64 -1.41 12.04
N ALA A 81 -9.49 -1.14 12.66
CA ALA A 81 -9.24 -1.51 14.05
C ALA A 81 -10.20 -0.78 15.01
N LYS A 82 -10.41 0.52 14.79
CA LYS A 82 -11.36 1.32 15.56
C LYS A 82 -12.79 0.82 15.39
N ASP A 83 -13.17 0.52 14.16
CA ASP A 83 -14.50 0.02 13.85
C ASP A 83 -14.76 -1.35 14.49
N CYS A 84 -13.75 -2.20 14.53
CA CYS A 84 -13.82 -3.50 15.20
C CYS A 84 -14.12 -3.33 16.69
N VAL A 85 -13.43 -2.42 17.38
CA VAL A 85 -13.69 -2.14 18.81
C VAL A 85 -15.12 -1.63 19.01
N THR A 86 -15.58 -0.72 18.16
CA THR A 86 -16.94 -0.19 18.20
C THR A 86 -17.97 -1.31 18.04
N LEU A 87 -17.76 -2.19 17.07
CA LEU A 87 -18.63 -3.34 16.83
C LEU A 87 -18.69 -4.28 18.03
N LEU A 88 -17.53 -4.62 18.59
CA LEU A 88 -17.46 -5.52 19.75
C LEU A 88 -18.17 -4.93 20.98
N LYS A 89 -18.06 -3.62 21.18
CA LYS A 89 -18.81 -2.92 22.25
C LYS A 89 -20.32 -3.01 22.04
N LYS A 90 -20.78 -2.81 20.81
CA LYS A 90 -22.22 -2.93 20.49
C LYS A 90 -22.76 -4.34 20.67
N LEU A 91 -21.91 -5.35 20.47
CA LEU A 91 -22.28 -6.75 20.66
C LEU A 91 -22.16 -7.20 22.12
N GLY A 92 -21.71 -6.35 23.01
CA GLY A 92 -21.57 -6.65 24.43
C GLY A 92 -20.36 -7.53 24.77
N VAL A 93 -19.38 -7.62 23.86
CA VAL A 93 -18.16 -8.42 24.07
C VAL A 93 -17.10 -7.64 24.85
N LEU A 94 -17.09 -6.33 24.74
CA LEU A 94 -16.20 -5.43 25.46
C LEU A 94 -16.94 -4.52 26.41
#